data_8b0da89ae122154a4eb429f2efe005fd
#
_entry.id   8b0da89ae122154a4eb429f2efe005fd
#
_cell.length_a   1.000
_cell.length_b   1.000
_cell.length_c   1.000
_cell.angle_alpha   90.00
_cell.angle_beta   90.00
_cell.angle_gamma   90.00
#
_symmetry.space_group_name_H-M   'P 1'
#
loop_
_entity.id
_entity.type
_entity.pdbx_description
1 polymer ?
#
loop_
_entity_poly.entity_id
_entity_poly.type
_entity_poly.pdbx_seq_one_letter_code
_entity_poly.pdbx_strand_id
1 'polypeptide(L)'
;MRARRPLRTAAGAGLLLTVSACSVLQHAAAPLPRPATGLPALARAALPARTASYLGVFEPTSPQSYTQVSGFASAIGRKPNVSLYFSGWPVPFKSSFAAQAWANGAVPAVQMDPETISLASIAAGRYDAYLHAYAAAVRSFGHPVIIGFGHEMNGWWFSWGYRHTSPAQFVAAWRHIVTVFRQQGAYNVTWLWTINIIDPAHGIRTPAAWWPGSSYVTWVGIDGYYRKPSWTFASLFGPTIKAVRTLTLDPIILAETGVALAAGQPGKITDLFTGVHAYGLLGFTWFDANGSRDWRLAGPAAVAAFRQGAKTLGRLSS
;
A
#
# COMPACT_ATOMS: atom_id res chain seq x y z
N MET A 1 -27.44 6.55 -73.59
CA MET A 1 -28.85 6.36 -74.05
C MET A 1 -29.70 6.44 -72.81
N ARG A 2 -30.33 7.61 -72.53
CA ARG A 2 -31.70 8.07 -72.87
C ARG A 2 -32.77 7.02 -72.56
N ALA A 3 -33.60 7.24 -71.47
CA ALA A 3 -35.01 7.74 -71.60
C ALA A 3 -35.60 7.77 -70.19
N ARG A 4 -35.94 8.87 -69.60
CA ARG A 4 -37.19 9.67 -69.60
C ARG A 4 -38.40 8.97 -68.91
N ARG A 5 -38.85 9.70 -67.91
CA ARG A 5 -40.11 9.78 -67.12
C ARG A 5 -41.42 9.50 -67.91
N PRO A 6 -42.57 9.26 -67.22
CA PRO A 6 -43.38 10.43 -66.80
C PRO A 6 -44.06 10.35 -65.41
N LEU A 7 -44.51 11.56 -65.01
CA LEU A 7 -45.41 11.88 -63.94
C LEU A 7 -46.83 11.30 -64.13
N ARG A 8 -47.51 10.99 -63.04
CA ARG A 8 -48.98 11.19 -62.92
C ARG A 8 -49.34 11.67 -61.50
N THR A 9 -50.09 12.74 -61.49
CA THR A 9 -50.86 13.40 -60.43
C THR A 9 -52.17 12.70 -60.14
N ALA A 10 -52.59 12.65 -58.87
CA ALA A 10 -54.00 12.77 -58.44
C ALA A 10 -54.09 12.76 -56.92
N ALA A 11 -54.55 13.85 -56.40
CA ALA A 11 -55.81 14.10 -55.69
C ALA A 11 -55.89 13.52 -54.25
N GLY A 12 -55.97 14.38 -53.35
CA GLY A 12 -56.44 14.68 -52.01
C GLY A 12 -57.48 13.78 -51.36
N ALA A 13 -57.28 13.50 -50.13
CA ALA A 13 -58.29 13.27 -49.12
C ALA A 13 -57.76 13.73 -47.77
N GLY A 14 -58.35 14.69 -47.20
CA GLY A 14 -58.01 15.20 -45.84
C GLY A 14 -58.36 14.16 -44.78
N LEU A 15 -57.47 13.95 -43.90
CA LEU A 15 -57.73 13.19 -42.67
C LEU A 15 -57.31 14.05 -41.47
N LEU A 16 -58.32 14.41 -40.71
CA LEU A 16 -58.16 15.11 -39.41
C LEU A 16 -57.33 14.20 -38.48
N LEU A 17 -56.13 14.60 -38.18
CA LEU A 17 -55.32 14.00 -37.10
C LEU A 17 -55.61 14.71 -35.78
N THR A 18 -56.34 14.04 -34.91
CA THR A 18 -56.47 14.41 -33.50
C THR A 18 -55.10 14.27 -32.85
N VAL A 19 -54.53 15.40 -32.41
CA VAL A 19 -53.28 15.42 -31.64
C VAL A 19 -53.59 14.92 -30.24
N SER A 20 -53.26 13.67 -29.95
CA SER A 20 -53.26 13.13 -28.61
C SER A 20 -51.98 13.64 -27.91
N ALA A 21 -52.19 14.53 -26.93
CA ALA A 21 -51.10 15.04 -26.09
C ALA A 21 -50.57 13.89 -25.21
N CYS A 22 -49.44 13.30 -25.61
CA CYS A 22 -48.67 12.39 -24.77
C CYS A 22 -47.99 13.23 -23.70
N SER A 23 -48.52 13.22 -22.46
CA SER A 23 -47.88 13.80 -21.29
C SER A 23 -46.60 12.98 -20.99
N VAL A 24 -45.45 13.52 -21.38
CA VAL A 24 -44.16 13.02 -20.94
C VAL A 24 -44.04 13.36 -19.47
N LEU A 25 -44.28 12.38 -18.60
CA LEU A 25 -43.90 12.41 -17.19
C LEU A 25 -42.39 12.53 -17.12
N GLN A 26 -41.90 13.76 -16.95
CA GLN A 26 -40.51 14.00 -16.55
C GLN A 26 -40.36 13.42 -15.16
N HIS A 27 -39.77 12.21 -15.07
CA HIS A 27 -39.22 11.71 -13.82
C HIS A 27 -38.06 12.64 -13.46
N ALA A 28 -38.26 13.56 -12.54
CA ALA A 28 -37.22 14.31 -11.91
C ALA A 28 -36.29 13.28 -11.25
N ALA A 29 -35.06 13.18 -11.75
CA ALA A 29 -34.02 12.37 -11.12
C ALA A 29 -33.90 12.84 -9.67
N ALA A 30 -34.03 11.91 -8.73
CA ALA A 30 -33.80 12.20 -7.32
C ALA A 30 -32.38 12.82 -7.17
N PRO A 31 -32.25 13.91 -6.39
CA PRO A 31 -30.95 14.53 -6.18
C PRO A 31 -30.02 13.49 -5.59
N LEU A 32 -28.83 13.33 -6.19
CA LEU A 32 -27.76 12.51 -5.65
C LEU A 32 -27.54 12.90 -4.19
N PRO A 33 -27.37 11.94 -3.27
CA PRO A 33 -27.11 12.26 -1.88
C PRO A 33 -25.88 13.15 -1.82
N ARG A 34 -26.00 14.32 -1.18
CA ARG A 34 -24.88 15.22 -0.90
C ARG A 34 -23.81 14.38 -0.23
N PRO A 35 -22.52 14.49 -0.65
CA PRO A 35 -21.45 13.86 0.10
C PRO A 35 -21.56 14.36 1.54
N ALA A 36 -21.60 13.43 2.48
CA ALA A 36 -21.66 13.75 3.90
C ALA A 36 -20.45 14.63 4.23
N THR A 37 -20.72 15.91 4.46
CA THR A 37 -19.76 16.88 4.97
C THR A 37 -19.46 16.48 6.41
N GLY A 38 -18.30 15.86 6.64
CA GLY A 38 -17.86 15.36 7.93
C GLY A 38 -17.67 13.86 7.90
N LEU A 39 -16.62 13.39 7.20
CA LEU A 39 -16.02 12.11 7.57
C LEU A 39 -15.62 12.24 9.04
N PRO A 40 -16.04 11.32 9.92
CA PRO A 40 -15.58 11.34 11.30
C PRO A 40 -14.06 11.42 11.26
N ALA A 41 -13.50 12.35 12.07
CA ALA A 41 -12.05 12.46 12.24
C ALA A 41 -11.53 11.03 12.38
N LEU A 42 -10.60 10.63 11.48
CA LEU A 42 -10.08 9.27 11.39
C LEU A 42 -10.00 8.70 12.80
N ALA A 43 -10.79 7.66 13.10
CA ALA A 43 -10.45 6.81 14.22
C ALA A 43 -9.02 6.38 13.90
N ARG A 44 -8.04 7.02 14.55
CA ARG A 44 -6.63 6.78 14.27
C ARG A 44 -6.43 5.30 14.39
N ALA A 45 -5.89 4.69 13.34
CA ALA A 45 -5.50 3.29 13.39
C ALA A 45 -4.88 3.05 14.78
N ALA A 46 -5.28 1.94 15.40
CA ALA A 46 -4.94 1.67 16.81
C ALA A 46 -3.43 1.55 17.08
N LEU A 47 -2.58 1.70 16.06
CA LEU A 47 -1.14 1.62 16.16
C LEU A 47 -0.53 2.99 16.53
N PRO A 48 0.20 3.06 17.67
CA PRO A 48 0.83 4.30 18.10
C PRO A 48 1.99 4.69 17.19
N ALA A 49 2.11 5.99 16.87
CA ALA A 49 3.24 6.53 16.11
C ALA A 49 4.47 6.74 17.00
N ARG A 50 5.04 5.65 17.54
CA ARG A 50 6.22 5.70 18.42
C ARG A 50 7.50 5.49 17.63
N THR A 51 8.40 6.47 17.69
CA THR A 51 9.76 6.39 17.09
C THR A 51 10.51 5.17 17.61
N ALA A 52 11.25 4.51 16.73
CA ALA A 52 12.13 3.38 17.01
C ALA A 52 11.47 2.28 17.86
N SER A 53 10.21 1.93 17.56
CA SER A 53 9.44 0.94 18.32
C SER A 53 8.95 -0.24 17.49
N TYR A 54 9.08 -0.16 16.17
CA TYR A 54 8.62 -1.21 15.26
C TYR A 54 9.81 -1.98 14.68
N LEU A 55 9.77 -3.30 14.88
CA LEU A 55 10.68 -4.26 14.28
C LEU A 55 9.84 -5.27 13.50
N GLY A 56 9.86 -5.15 12.18
CA GLY A 56 9.20 -6.06 11.30
C GLY A 56 10.15 -7.08 10.68
N VAL A 57 9.56 -8.15 10.14
CA VAL A 57 10.25 -9.09 9.27
C VAL A 57 9.32 -9.56 8.15
N PHE A 58 9.89 -9.74 6.97
CA PHE A 58 9.33 -10.54 5.88
C PHE A 58 10.12 -11.83 5.76
N GLU A 59 9.40 -12.95 5.72
CA GLU A 59 9.95 -14.29 5.49
C GLU A 59 9.25 -14.96 4.31
N PRO A 60 9.96 -15.70 3.44
CA PRO A 60 9.38 -16.24 2.20
C PRO A 60 8.18 -17.17 2.38
N THR A 61 8.06 -17.81 3.54
CA THR A 61 6.90 -18.69 3.84
C THR A 61 5.67 -17.93 4.31
N SER A 62 5.77 -16.63 4.55
CA SER A 62 4.60 -15.79 4.88
C SER A 62 3.78 -15.52 3.61
N PRO A 63 2.46 -15.66 3.63
CA PRO A 63 1.58 -15.94 4.77
C PRO A 63 1.17 -17.40 4.96
N GLN A 64 1.87 -18.38 4.36
CA GLN A 64 1.52 -19.80 4.47
C GLN A 64 1.93 -20.39 5.83
N SER A 65 3.02 -19.88 6.42
CA SER A 65 3.58 -20.37 7.69
C SER A 65 4.25 -19.25 8.47
N TYR A 66 4.12 -19.29 9.79
CA TYR A 66 4.81 -18.39 10.73
C TYR A 66 6.17 -18.95 11.21
N THR A 67 6.56 -20.15 10.76
CA THR A 67 7.73 -20.87 11.27
C THR A 67 9.02 -20.11 11.08
N GLN A 68 9.26 -19.53 9.89
CA GLN A 68 10.48 -18.78 9.61
C GLN A 68 10.52 -17.48 10.43
N VAL A 69 9.39 -16.79 10.61
CA VAL A 69 9.30 -15.61 11.50
C VAL A 69 9.70 -15.97 12.93
N SER A 70 9.28 -17.13 13.43
CA SER A 70 9.68 -17.64 14.74
C SER A 70 11.18 -17.98 14.79
N GLY A 71 11.71 -18.55 13.72
CA GLY A 71 13.15 -18.81 13.55
C GLY A 71 13.97 -17.52 13.61
N PHE A 72 13.58 -16.51 12.84
CA PHE A 72 14.18 -15.18 12.87
C PHE A 72 14.14 -14.56 14.28
N ALA A 73 12.98 -14.61 14.94
CA ALA A 73 12.83 -14.12 16.32
C ALA A 73 13.81 -14.79 17.28
N SER A 74 13.98 -16.11 17.17
CA SER A 74 14.94 -16.88 17.97
C SER A 74 16.39 -16.50 17.65
N ALA A 75 16.69 -16.31 16.36
CA ALA A 75 18.04 -15.91 15.93
C ALA A 75 18.44 -14.53 16.47
N ILE A 76 17.54 -13.55 16.45
CA ILE A 76 17.84 -12.19 16.91
C ILE A 76 17.55 -11.97 18.41
N GLY A 77 16.95 -12.94 19.12
CA GLY A 77 16.63 -12.85 20.54
C GLY A 77 15.51 -11.82 20.88
N ARG A 78 14.69 -11.47 19.89
CA ARG A 78 13.56 -10.54 20.03
C ARG A 78 12.44 -10.91 19.06
N LYS A 79 11.20 -10.97 19.55
CA LYS A 79 10.04 -11.14 18.67
C LYS A 79 9.82 -9.89 17.82
N PRO A 80 9.72 -10.00 16.49
CA PRO A 80 9.19 -8.93 15.65
C PRO A 80 7.78 -8.55 16.10
N ASN A 81 7.46 -7.27 16.03
CA ASN A 81 6.09 -6.78 16.31
C ASN A 81 5.34 -6.36 15.04
N VAL A 82 5.93 -6.62 13.86
CA VAL A 82 5.29 -6.55 12.55
C VAL A 82 5.70 -7.79 11.76
N SER A 83 4.73 -8.44 11.08
CA SER A 83 5.00 -9.56 10.17
C SER A 83 4.43 -9.22 8.80
N LEU A 84 5.32 -8.97 7.84
CA LEU A 84 4.98 -8.57 6.48
C LEU A 84 4.72 -9.80 5.59
N TYR A 85 3.75 -9.67 4.70
CA TYR A 85 3.55 -10.56 3.56
C TYR A 85 3.03 -9.80 2.35
N PHE A 86 3.20 -10.39 1.16
CA PHE A 86 2.68 -9.86 -0.10
C PHE A 86 1.46 -10.66 -0.53
N SER A 87 0.50 -10.01 -1.15
CA SER A 87 -0.76 -10.62 -1.59
C SER A 87 -1.17 -10.07 -2.94
N GLY A 88 -1.14 -10.91 -3.97
CA GLY A 88 -1.63 -10.56 -5.30
C GLY A 88 -3.15 -10.38 -5.32
N TRP A 89 -3.65 -9.72 -6.34
CA TRP A 89 -5.07 -9.47 -6.55
C TRP A 89 -5.72 -10.60 -7.39
N PRO A 90 -6.88 -11.13 -7.05
CA PRO A 90 -7.79 -10.84 -5.92
C PRO A 90 -7.71 -11.89 -4.79
N VAL A 91 -6.57 -12.01 -4.14
CA VAL A 91 -6.39 -12.98 -3.06
C VAL A 91 -7.06 -12.48 -1.77
N PRO A 92 -7.88 -13.30 -1.07
CA PRO A 92 -8.53 -12.89 0.17
C PRO A 92 -7.56 -12.59 1.31
N PHE A 93 -7.99 -11.77 2.28
CA PHE A 93 -7.25 -11.54 3.51
C PHE A 93 -6.89 -12.84 4.22
N LYS A 94 -5.63 -12.98 4.60
CA LYS A 94 -5.10 -14.19 5.22
C LYS A 94 -5.38 -14.24 6.74
N SER A 95 -6.65 -14.39 7.11
CA SER A 95 -7.10 -14.30 8.50
C SER A 95 -6.40 -15.29 9.43
N SER A 96 -6.08 -16.50 8.98
CA SER A 96 -5.35 -17.49 9.78
C SER A 96 -3.92 -17.06 10.07
N PHE A 97 -3.21 -16.50 9.07
CA PHE A 97 -1.88 -15.96 9.28
C PHE A 97 -1.91 -14.71 10.18
N ALA A 98 -2.89 -13.85 9.97
CA ALA A 98 -3.08 -12.66 10.80
C ALA A 98 -3.29 -13.05 12.28
N ALA A 99 -4.10 -14.08 12.55
CA ALA A 99 -4.30 -14.59 13.90
C ALA A 99 -3.01 -15.18 14.50
N GLN A 100 -2.23 -15.92 13.70
CA GLN A 100 -0.92 -16.42 14.16
C GLN A 100 0.07 -15.29 14.47
N ALA A 101 0.18 -14.28 13.60
CA ALA A 101 1.03 -13.12 13.83
C ALA A 101 0.63 -12.42 15.13
N TRP A 102 -0.65 -12.13 15.30
CA TRP A 102 -1.17 -11.46 16.50
C TRP A 102 -0.92 -12.27 17.78
N ALA A 103 -1.17 -13.57 17.77
CA ALA A 103 -0.90 -14.47 18.90
C ALA A 103 0.58 -14.50 19.29
N ASN A 104 1.49 -14.18 18.35
CA ASN A 104 2.92 -14.05 18.61
C ASN A 104 3.37 -12.62 18.96
N GLY A 105 2.42 -11.67 19.07
CA GLY A 105 2.69 -10.27 19.40
C GLY A 105 3.11 -9.41 18.20
N ALA A 106 2.82 -9.87 16.98
CA ALA A 106 3.09 -9.13 15.75
C ALA A 106 1.81 -8.65 15.07
N VAL A 107 1.80 -7.41 14.62
CA VAL A 107 0.76 -6.87 13.74
C VAL A 107 0.98 -7.46 12.33
N PRO A 108 -0.05 -8.07 11.70
CA PRO A 108 0.05 -8.47 10.31
C PRO A 108 0.14 -7.23 9.42
N ALA A 109 1.13 -7.21 8.52
CA ALA A 109 1.28 -6.20 7.50
C ALA A 109 1.15 -6.85 6.12
N VAL A 110 0.38 -6.27 5.22
CA VAL A 110 0.19 -6.78 3.87
C VAL A 110 0.43 -5.70 2.84
N GLN A 111 1.22 -6.02 1.81
CA GLN A 111 1.24 -5.27 0.56
C GLN A 111 0.27 -5.95 -0.40
N MET A 112 -0.81 -5.24 -0.75
CA MET A 112 -1.80 -5.69 -1.74
C MET A 112 -1.31 -5.26 -3.13
N ASP A 113 -0.91 -6.22 -3.94
CA ASP A 113 -0.34 -5.96 -5.26
C ASP A 113 -1.38 -6.15 -6.35
N PRO A 114 -1.72 -5.11 -7.12
CA PRO A 114 -2.71 -5.22 -8.18
C PRO A 114 -2.27 -6.11 -9.35
N GLU A 115 -0.96 -6.42 -9.46
CA GLU A 115 -0.37 -7.25 -10.51
C GLU A 115 -0.80 -6.78 -11.91
N THR A 116 -1.61 -7.57 -12.61
CA THR A 116 -2.11 -7.25 -13.96
C THR A 116 -3.44 -6.50 -13.97
N ILE A 117 -4.01 -6.21 -12.80
CA ILE A 117 -5.31 -5.54 -12.69
C ILE A 117 -5.17 -4.05 -12.94
N SER A 118 -6.04 -3.53 -13.81
CA SER A 118 -6.07 -2.10 -14.13
C SER A 118 -6.47 -1.25 -12.93
N LEU A 119 -5.64 -0.28 -12.55
CA LEU A 119 -5.94 0.67 -11.49
C LEU A 119 -7.18 1.53 -11.80
N ALA A 120 -7.42 1.84 -13.06
CA ALA A 120 -8.64 2.52 -13.49
C ALA A 120 -9.89 1.66 -13.23
N SER A 121 -9.81 0.35 -13.39
CA SER A 121 -10.90 -0.57 -13.09
C SER A 121 -11.18 -0.67 -11.59
N ILE A 122 -10.13 -0.63 -10.76
CA ILE A 122 -10.28 -0.57 -9.30
C ILE A 122 -10.98 0.75 -8.92
N ALA A 123 -10.48 1.88 -9.41
CA ALA A 123 -11.05 3.20 -9.13
C ALA A 123 -12.52 3.34 -9.60
N ALA A 124 -12.91 2.60 -10.65
CA ALA A 124 -14.28 2.56 -11.17
C ALA A 124 -15.20 1.57 -10.41
N GLY A 125 -14.75 0.95 -9.32
CA GLY A 125 -15.54 0.06 -8.48
C GLY A 125 -15.76 -1.35 -9.05
N ARG A 126 -15.07 -1.74 -10.12
CA ARG A 126 -15.25 -3.08 -10.73
C ARG A 126 -14.84 -4.23 -9.82
N TYR A 127 -14.12 -3.93 -8.75
CA TYR A 127 -13.65 -4.90 -7.75
C TYR A 127 -14.24 -4.68 -6.36
N ASP A 128 -15.36 -3.92 -6.26
CA ASP A 128 -15.96 -3.59 -4.97
C ASP A 128 -16.44 -4.83 -4.21
N ALA A 129 -16.96 -5.83 -4.90
CA ALA A 129 -17.33 -7.10 -4.25
C ALA A 129 -16.14 -7.75 -3.53
N TYR A 130 -14.96 -7.77 -4.16
CA TYR A 130 -13.72 -8.25 -3.54
C TYR A 130 -13.29 -7.35 -2.37
N LEU A 131 -13.28 -6.03 -2.58
CA LEU A 131 -12.86 -5.06 -1.55
C LEU A 131 -13.79 -5.10 -0.33
N HIS A 132 -15.13 -5.25 -0.54
CA HIS A 132 -16.09 -5.42 0.55
C HIS A 132 -15.82 -6.68 1.36
N ALA A 133 -15.59 -7.82 0.68
CA ALA A 133 -15.25 -9.08 1.35
C ALA A 133 -13.94 -8.99 2.13
N TYR A 134 -12.92 -8.36 1.54
CA TYR A 134 -11.63 -8.16 2.19
C TYR A 134 -11.76 -7.26 3.43
N ALA A 135 -12.42 -6.11 3.29
CA ALA A 135 -12.66 -5.17 4.38
C ALA A 135 -13.48 -5.81 5.52
N ALA A 136 -14.50 -6.62 5.18
CA ALA A 136 -15.28 -7.35 6.17
C ALA A 136 -14.42 -8.35 6.95
N ALA A 137 -13.51 -9.07 6.26
CA ALA A 137 -12.59 -10.00 6.91
C ALA A 137 -11.59 -9.27 7.83
N VAL A 138 -11.04 -8.14 7.40
CA VAL A 138 -10.16 -7.28 8.22
C VAL A 138 -10.89 -6.74 9.44
N ARG A 139 -12.13 -6.24 9.27
CA ARG A 139 -12.96 -5.79 10.39
C ARG A 139 -13.23 -6.94 11.39
N SER A 140 -13.59 -8.11 10.88
CA SER A 140 -13.88 -9.30 11.71
C SER A 140 -12.67 -9.82 12.44
N PHE A 141 -11.45 -9.61 11.94
CA PHE A 141 -10.21 -9.92 12.65
C PHE A 141 -10.09 -9.10 13.94
N GLY A 142 -10.64 -7.89 14.02
CA GLY A 142 -10.82 -7.09 15.23
C GLY A 142 -9.55 -6.51 15.85
N HIS A 143 -8.37 -6.81 15.30
CA HIS A 143 -7.06 -6.30 15.76
C HIS A 143 -6.43 -5.44 14.67
N PRO A 144 -5.44 -4.60 15.00
CA PRO A 144 -4.75 -3.75 14.03
C PRO A 144 -4.15 -4.54 12.87
N VAL A 145 -4.29 -4.00 11.67
CA VAL A 145 -3.66 -4.50 10.44
C VAL A 145 -2.96 -3.33 9.73
N ILE A 146 -1.76 -3.54 9.23
CA ILE A 146 -1.09 -2.60 8.32
C ILE A 146 -1.39 -3.03 6.89
N ILE A 147 -1.94 -2.12 6.06
CA ILE A 147 -2.24 -2.41 4.65
C ILE A 147 -1.57 -1.36 3.77
N GLY A 148 -0.70 -1.84 2.87
CA GLY A 148 -0.21 -1.11 1.71
C GLY A 148 -0.91 -1.59 0.44
N PHE A 149 -0.87 -0.79 -0.62
CA PHE A 149 -1.40 -1.12 -1.93
C PHE A 149 -0.46 -0.62 -3.01
N GLY A 150 -0.08 -1.49 -3.94
CA GLY A 150 0.75 -1.12 -5.07
C GLY A 150 2.04 -0.43 -4.65
N HIS A 151 2.83 -1.08 -3.79
CA HIS A 151 4.08 -0.54 -3.27
C HIS A 151 5.07 -0.17 -4.38
N GLU A 152 6.02 0.72 -4.08
CA GLU A 152 7.09 1.15 -4.99
C GLU A 152 6.60 1.73 -6.34
N MET A 153 5.42 2.35 -6.35
CA MET A 153 4.81 2.89 -7.56
C MET A 153 5.64 3.98 -8.25
N ASN A 154 6.59 4.58 -7.56
CA ASN A 154 7.54 5.54 -8.13
C ASN A 154 8.69 4.88 -8.91
N GLY A 155 8.81 3.54 -8.86
CA GLY A 155 9.67 2.70 -9.68
C GLY A 155 8.97 2.22 -10.96
N TRP A 156 9.73 1.56 -11.84
CA TRP A 156 9.26 1.17 -13.19
C TRP A 156 9.09 -0.35 -13.37
N TRP A 157 9.41 -1.15 -12.37
CA TRP A 157 9.45 -2.62 -12.47
C TRP A 157 8.10 -3.30 -12.25
N PHE A 158 7.16 -2.63 -11.62
CA PHE A 158 5.81 -3.14 -11.43
C PHE A 158 4.83 -2.58 -12.45
N SER A 159 3.82 -3.38 -12.83
CA SER A 159 2.76 -2.99 -13.76
C SER A 159 1.91 -1.80 -13.29
N TRP A 160 1.87 -1.52 -12.00
CA TRP A 160 1.17 -0.38 -11.39
C TRP A 160 2.06 0.85 -11.18
N GLY A 161 3.35 0.73 -11.49
CA GLY A 161 4.33 1.77 -11.23
C GLY A 161 4.52 2.75 -12.37
N TYR A 162 5.52 3.61 -12.17
CA TYR A 162 5.98 4.58 -13.17
C TYR A 162 6.21 3.92 -14.54
N ARG A 163 5.80 4.59 -15.62
CA ARG A 163 5.79 4.14 -17.02
C ARG A 163 4.65 3.20 -17.41
N HIS A 164 3.97 2.54 -16.49
CA HIS A 164 2.87 1.62 -16.79
C HIS A 164 1.52 2.23 -16.45
N THR A 165 1.46 3.01 -15.38
CA THR A 165 0.22 3.62 -14.88
C THR A 165 0.47 5.08 -14.53
N SER A 166 -0.50 5.96 -14.83
CA SER A 166 -0.38 7.36 -14.46
C SER A 166 -0.52 7.56 -12.96
N PRO A 167 0.16 8.58 -12.38
CA PRO A 167 -0.01 8.92 -10.97
C PRO A 167 -1.47 9.18 -10.57
N ALA A 168 -2.25 9.80 -11.45
CA ALA A 168 -3.67 10.08 -11.18
C ALA A 168 -4.50 8.80 -11.05
N GLN A 169 -4.23 7.78 -11.89
CA GLN A 169 -4.89 6.48 -11.79
C GLN A 169 -4.54 5.75 -10.49
N PHE A 170 -3.26 5.81 -10.07
CA PHE A 170 -2.83 5.25 -8.80
C PHE A 170 -3.53 5.92 -7.62
N VAL A 171 -3.52 7.25 -7.57
CA VAL A 171 -4.17 8.03 -6.50
C VAL A 171 -5.67 7.74 -6.44
N ALA A 172 -6.34 7.64 -7.60
CA ALA A 172 -7.76 7.34 -7.65
C ALA A 172 -8.06 5.93 -7.09
N ALA A 173 -7.28 4.91 -7.50
CA ALA A 173 -7.44 3.54 -6.99
C ALA A 173 -7.16 3.46 -5.48
N TRP A 174 -6.08 4.08 -5.01
CA TRP A 174 -5.75 4.16 -3.58
C TRP A 174 -6.91 4.74 -2.76
N ARG A 175 -7.39 5.92 -3.16
CA ARG A 175 -8.48 6.61 -2.47
C ARG A 175 -9.78 5.80 -2.47
N HIS A 176 -10.07 5.12 -3.58
CA HIS A 176 -11.23 4.26 -3.70
C HIS A 176 -11.17 3.09 -2.70
N ILE A 177 -10.05 2.36 -2.65
CA ILE A 177 -9.84 1.25 -1.72
C ILE A 177 -10.05 1.71 -0.27
N VAL A 178 -9.37 2.79 0.14
CA VAL A 178 -9.50 3.34 1.49
C VAL A 178 -10.95 3.72 1.81
N THR A 179 -11.65 4.31 0.85
CA THR A 179 -13.06 4.70 1.00
C THR A 179 -13.96 3.49 1.21
N VAL A 180 -13.79 2.44 0.41
CA VAL A 180 -14.55 1.18 0.54
C VAL A 180 -14.34 0.55 1.90
N PHE A 181 -13.09 0.45 2.38
CA PHE A 181 -12.80 -0.10 3.71
C PHE A 181 -13.48 0.70 4.83
N ARG A 182 -13.46 2.02 4.75
CA ARG A 182 -14.14 2.90 5.73
C ARG A 182 -15.65 2.72 5.71
N GLN A 183 -16.25 2.63 4.52
CA GLN A 183 -17.69 2.36 4.35
C GLN A 183 -18.09 1.00 4.94
N GLN A 184 -17.20 0.02 4.90
CA GLN A 184 -17.38 -1.30 5.53
C GLN A 184 -17.09 -1.31 7.04
N GLY A 185 -16.69 -0.18 7.64
CA GLY A 185 -16.36 -0.07 9.05
C GLY A 185 -15.05 -0.75 9.45
N ALA A 186 -14.15 -1.02 8.51
CA ALA A 186 -12.82 -1.56 8.77
C ALA A 186 -11.85 -0.45 9.20
N TYR A 187 -12.05 0.08 10.42
CA TYR A 187 -11.25 1.19 10.98
C TYR A 187 -9.96 0.72 11.66
N ASN A 188 -9.76 -0.58 11.80
CA ASN A 188 -8.57 -1.18 12.39
C ASN A 188 -7.38 -1.27 11.40
N VAL A 189 -7.39 -0.46 10.33
CA VAL A 189 -6.33 -0.42 9.31
C VAL A 189 -5.41 0.77 9.50
N THR A 190 -4.10 0.50 9.53
CA THR A 190 -3.04 1.48 9.32
C THR A 190 -2.67 1.48 7.83
N TRP A 191 -2.99 2.56 7.13
CA TRP A 191 -2.73 2.70 5.69
C TRP A 191 -1.27 3.08 5.44
N LEU A 192 -0.51 2.17 4.83
CA LEU A 192 0.93 2.30 4.58
C LEU A 192 1.20 2.62 3.11
N TRP A 193 1.44 3.89 2.80
CA TRP A 193 1.82 4.31 1.44
C TRP A 193 3.32 4.10 1.24
N THR A 194 3.69 3.06 0.49
CA THR A 194 5.08 2.59 0.38
C THR A 194 5.69 3.01 -0.95
N ILE A 195 6.80 3.72 -0.89
CA ILE A 195 7.61 4.18 -2.02
C ILE A 195 9.00 3.56 -1.97
N ASN A 196 9.65 3.39 -3.12
CA ASN A 196 11.08 3.10 -3.16
C ASN A 196 11.90 4.37 -2.96
N ILE A 197 13.15 4.22 -2.49
CA ILE A 197 14.12 5.34 -2.42
C ILE A 197 14.21 6.06 -3.76
N ILE A 198 14.39 7.38 -3.72
CA ILE A 198 14.54 8.19 -4.93
C ILE A 198 15.92 7.93 -5.53
N ASP A 199 15.96 7.46 -6.76
CA ASP A 199 17.18 7.27 -7.54
C ASP A 199 16.95 7.61 -9.02
N PRO A 200 17.02 8.89 -9.39
CA PRO A 200 16.75 9.33 -10.76
C PRO A 200 17.69 8.71 -11.80
N ALA A 201 18.93 8.38 -11.42
CA ALA A 201 19.89 7.72 -12.30
C ALA A 201 19.43 6.32 -12.73
N HIS A 202 18.64 5.65 -11.89
CA HIS A 202 18.05 4.34 -12.16
C HIS A 202 16.54 4.43 -12.47
N GLY A 203 16.02 5.63 -12.75
CA GLY A 203 14.63 5.84 -13.16
C GLY A 203 13.61 5.80 -12.03
N ILE A 204 14.03 5.89 -10.77
CA ILE A 204 13.13 5.94 -9.60
C ILE A 204 12.79 7.40 -9.31
N ARG A 205 11.51 7.74 -9.43
CA ARG A 205 11.02 9.12 -9.42
C ARG A 205 10.75 9.65 -8.01
N THR A 206 10.72 10.97 -7.89
CA THR A 206 10.19 11.63 -6.69
C THR A 206 8.71 11.27 -6.54
N PRO A 207 8.23 10.92 -5.34
CA PRO A 207 6.91 10.29 -5.17
C PRO A 207 5.74 11.28 -5.14
N ALA A 208 5.97 12.59 -5.20
CA ALA A 208 4.95 13.62 -4.98
C ALA A 208 3.69 13.47 -5.86
N ALA A 209 3.86 13.06 -7.13
CA ALA A 209 2.73 12.89 -8.03
C ALA A 209 1.78 11.75 -7.63
N TRP A 210 2.25 10.74 -6.88
CA TRP A 210 1.48 9.59 -6.40
C TRP A 210 0.93 9.76 -4.98
N TRP A 211 1.08 10.95 -4.40
CA TRP A 211 0.64 11.20 -3.03
C TRP A 211 -0.89 11.24 -2.92
N PRO A 212 -1.53 10.31 -2.18
CA PRO A 212 -2.99 10.28 -2.08
C PRO A 212 -3.58 11.36 -1.16
N GLY A 213 -2.74 11.99 -0.34
CA GLY A 213 -3.14 12.94 0.69
C GLY A 213 -3.25 12.33 2.08
N SER A 214 -2.93 13.10 3.12
CA SER A 214 -2.91 12.66 4.53
C SER A 214 -4.26 12.13 5.04
N SER A 215 -5.38 12.47 4.38
CA SER A 215 -6.66 11.87 4.71
C SER A 215 -6.79 10.41 4.32
N TYR A 216 -5.87 9.88 3.49
CA TYR A 216 -5.91 8.52 2.95
C TYR A 216 -4.67 7.70 3.34
N VAL A 217 -3.73 8.28 4.05
CA VAL A 217 -2.49 7.65 4.49
C VAL A 217 -2.37 7.78 6.01
N THR A 218 -1.91 6.74 6.69
CA THR A 218 -1.61 6.78 8.11
C THR A 218 -0.11 6.83 8.35
N TRP A 219 0.64 6.02 7.62
CA TRP A 219 2.09 5.94 7.65
C TRP A 219 2.66 5.97 6.24
N VAL A 220 3.85 6.54 6.10
CA VAL A 220 4.66 6.45 4.89
C VAL A 220 5.65 5.31 5.03
N GLY A 221 5.65 4.39 4.07
CA GLY A 221 6.66 3.35 3.90
C GLY A 221 7.77 3.80 2.95
N ILE A 222 9.01 3.46 3.26
CA ILE A 222 10.13 3.63 2.34
C ILE A 222 10.83 2.29 2.21
N ASP A 223 10.99 1.81 0.97
CA ASP A 223 11.76 0.62 0.63
C ASP A 223 13.14 1.04 0.12
N GLY A 224 14.16 0.40 0.67
CA GLY A 224 15.52 0.67 0.29
C GLY A 224 16.51 -0.32 0.90
N TYR A 225 17.55 -0.65 0.15
CA TYR A 225 18.44 -1.75 0.50
C TYR A 225 19.91 -1.36 0.35
N TYR A 226 20.73 -1.70 1.35
CA TYR A 226 22.18 -1.47 1.29
C TYR A 226 22.85 -2.43 0.30
N ARG A 227 23.27 -1.92 -0.83
CA ARG A 227 23.90 -2.71 -1.90
C ARG A 227 25.39 -2.52 -2.00
N LYS A 228 25.95 -1.48 -1.37
CA LYS A 228 27.38 -1.11 -1.46
C LYS A 228 27.94 -0.79 -0.08
N PRO A 229 29.23 -1.13 0.18
CA PRO A 229 29.88 -0.79 1.44
C PRO A 229 29.94 0.71 1.73
N SER A 230 30.01 1.54 0.69
CA SER A 230 30.08 3.01 0.82
C SER A 230 28.76 3.67 1.22
N TRP A 231 27.63 2.97 1.11
CA TRP A 231 26.33 3.56 1.45
C TRP A 231 26.14 3.64 2.97
N THR A 232 25.62 4.78 3.41
CA THR A 232 25.20 5.01 4.80
C THR A 232 23.69 5.20 4.83
N PHE A 233 23.08 5.13 6.01
CA PHE A 233 21.66 5.44 6.19
C PHE A 233 21.32 6.82 5.59
N ALA A 234 22.14 7.82 5.90
CA ALA A 234 21.96 9.18 5.41
C ALA A 234 22.01 9.27 3.88
N SER A 235 22.94 8.57 3.23
CA SER A 235 23.05 8.58 1.77
C SER A 235 21.94 7.79 1.09
N LEU A 236 21.46 6.70 1.71
CA LEU A 236 20.47 5.81 1.14
C LEU A 236 19.05 6.36 1.31
N PHE A 237 18.68 6.72 2.53
CA PHE A 237 17.31 7.11 2.87
C PHE A 237 17.10 8.63 3.00
N GLY A 238 18.14 9.37 3.33
CA GLY A 238 18.05 10.81 3.63
C GLY A 238 17.38 11.64 2.53
N PRO A 239 17.75 11.52 1.25
CA PRO A 239 17.12 12.25 0.16
C PRO A 239 15.62 11.96 0.06
N THR A 240 15.21 10.70 0.21
CA THR A 240 13.81 10.29 0.15
C THR A 240 13.01 10.78 1.35
N ILE A 241 13.56 10.65 2.57
CA ILE A 241 12.93 11.19 3.78
C ILE A 241 12.72 12.70 3.65
N LYS A 242 13.72 13.44 3.16
CA LYS A 242 13.60 14.88 2.92
C LYS A 242 12.47 15.20 1.92
N ALA A 243 12.38 14.46 0.82
CA ALA A 243 11.30 14.63 -0.15
C ALA A 243 9.92 14.33 0.43
N VAL A 244 9.77 13.25 1.22
CA VAL A 244 8.51 12.93 1.91
C VAL A 244 8.12 14.06 2.86
N ARG A 245 9.06 14.65 3.58
CA ARG A 245 8.78 15.75 4.53
C ARG A 245 8.33 17.04 3.87
N THR A 246 8.48 17.18 2.54
CA THR A 246 7.84 18.28 1.79
C THR A 246 6.37 18.01 1.48
N LEU A 247 5.90 16.77 1.62
CA LEU A 247 4.53 16.35 1.32
C LEU A 247 3.68 16.21 2.60
N THR A 248 4.27 15.65 3.66
CA THR A 248 3.54 15.30 4.87
C THR A 248 4.45 15.20 6.10
N LEU A 249 3.83 15.36 7.28
CA LEU A 249 4.42 15.05 8.58
C LEU A 249 4.01 13.66 9.08
N ASP A 250 3.26 12.88 8.30
CA ASP A 250 2.85 11.54 8.68
C ASP A 250 4.06 10.67 9.07
N PRO A 251 3.91 9.76 10.05
CA PRO A 251 5.02 8.92 10.52
C PRO A 251 5.63 8.08 9.40
N ILE A 252 6.95 7.93 9.41
CA ILE A 252 7.69 7.14 8.42
C ILE A 252 8.21 5.84 9.06
N ILE A 253 8.06 4.73 8.35
CA ILE A 253 8.69 3.46 8.62
C ILE A 253 9.49 3.01 7.38
N LEU A 254 10.61 2.31 7.54
CA LEU A 254 11.17 1.58 6.40
C LEU A 254 10.33 0.32 6.24
N ALA A 255 9.48 0.30 5.20
CA ALA A 255 8.53 -0.79 4.99
C ALA A 255 9.25 -2.06 4.51
N GLU A 256 10.36 -1.88 3.80
CA GLU A 256 11.31 -2.94 3.47
C GLU A 256 12.75 -2.42 3.52
N THR A 257 13.63 -3.22 4.13
CA THR A 257 15.08 -2.99 4.07
C THR A 257 15.86 -4.28 4.26
N GLY A 258 17.09 -4.27 3.81
CA GLY A 258 18.02 -5.37 3.98
C GLY A 258 19.42 -4.93 3.60
N VAL A 259 20.40 -5.77 3.91
CA VAL A 259 21.80 -5.51 3.61
C VAL A 259 22.35 -6.67 2.78
N ALA A 260 22.81 -6.41 1.57
CA ALA A 260 23.49 -7.42 0.77
C ALA A 260 24.77 -7.89 1.47
N LEU A 261 25.11 -9.18 1.37
CA LEU A 261 26.32 -9.75 2.00
C LEU A 261 27.57 -8.95 1.62
N ALA A 262 27.71 -8.60 0.35
CA ALA A 262 28.84 -7.82 -0.17
C ALA A 262 28.92 -6.38 0.37
N ALA A 263 27.86 -5.87 1.00
CA ALA A 263 27.84 -4.53 1.59
C ALA A 263 28.42 -4.48 3.02
N GLY A 264 28.72 -5.63 3.64
CA GLY A 264 29.23 -5.71 4.99
C GLY A 264 28.13 -5.60 6.05
N GLN A 265 27.33 -6.65 6.18
CA GLN A 265 26.12 -6.67 7.02
C GLN A 265 26.30 -6.12 8.45
N PRO A 266 27.31 -6.53 9.25
CA PRO A 266 27.38 -6.08 10.64
C PRO A 266 27.40 -4.57 10.81
N GLY A 267 28.26 -3.88 10.05
CA GLY A 267 28.37 -2.42 10.10
C GLY A 267 27.14 -1.70 9.58
N LYS A 268 26.50 -2.22 8.51
CA LYS A 268 25.29 -1.62 7.94
C LYS A 268 24.04 -1.86 8.79
N ILE A 269 23.98 -2.98 9.49
CA ILE A 269 22.93 -3.23 10.48
C ILE A 269 23.03 -2.20 11.63
N THR A 270 24.24 -1.95 12.14
CA THR A 270 24.44 -0.90 13.16
C THR A 270 24.03 0.48 12.64
N ASP A 271 24.45 0.83 11.40
CA ASP A 271 24.10 2.09 10.75
C ASP A 271 22.56 2.23 10.56
N LEU A 272 21.87 1.14 10.19
CA LEU A 272 20.41 1.09 10.06
C LEU A 272 19.72 1.44 11.39
N PHE A 273 20.06 0.78 12.48
CA PHE A 273 19.45 1.06 13.78
C PHE A 273 19.73 2.49 14.25
N THR A 274 20.97 2.97 14.08
CA THR A 274 21.36 4.34 14.40
C THR A 274 20.55 5.35 13.57
N GLY A 275 20.40 5.09 12.28
CA GLY A 275 19.66 5.96 11.39
C GLY A 275 18.17 6.02 11.72
N VAL A 276 17.54 4.90 12.07
CA VAL A 276 16.14 4.86 12.51
C VAL A 276 15.90 5.82 13.68
N HIS A 277 16.79 5.83 14.67
CA HIS A 277 16.74 6.76 15.81
C HIS A 277 17.00 8.20 15.37
N ALA A 278 18.07 8.43 14.63
CA ALA A 278 18.53 9.78 14.26
C ALA A 278 17.51 10.53 13.36
N TYR A 279 16.78 9.80 12.51
CA TYR A 279 15.78 10.36 11.63
C TYR A 279 14.34 10.31 12.20
N GLY A 280 14.16 9.84 13.43
CA GLY A 280 12.86 9.78 14.09
C GLY A 280 11.85 8.85 13.40
N LEU A 281 12.33 7.75 12.78
CA LEU A 281 11.46 6.80 12.11
C LEU A 281 10.77 5.87 13.11
N LEU A 282 9.62 5.32 12.73
CA LEU A 282 8.89 4.35 13.55
C LEU A 282 9.70 3.07 13.79
N GLY A 283 10.49 2.66 12.80
CA GLY A 283 11.26 1.42 12.80
C GLY A 283 11.47 0.93 11.37
N PHE A 284 11.57 -0.37 11.22
CA PHE A 284 11.76 -0.99 9.91
C PHE A 284 11.24 -2.43 9.86
N THR A 285 11.01 -2.94 8.63
CA THR A 285 10.80 -4.35 8.32
C THR A 285 12.04 -4.89 7.61
N TRP A 286 12.68 -5.90 8.20
CA TRP A 286 13.79 -6.61 7.57
C TRP A 286 13.26 -7.61 6.54
N PHE A 287 13.79 -7.54 5.33
CA PHE A 287 13.46 -8.47 4.26
C PHE A 287 14.42 -9.66 4.30
N ASP A 288 14.04 -10.75 5.00
CA ASP A 288 14.91 -11.90 5.24
C ASP A 288 14.78 -12.96 4.15
N ALA A 289 15.01 -12.56 2.90
CA ALA A 289 14.79 -13.42 1.74
C ALA A 289 15.82 -13.22 0.63
N ASN A 290 15.86 -14.18 -0.29
CA ASN A 290 16.45 -13.99 -1.61
C ASN A 290 15.47 -13.21 -2.50
N GLY A 291 15.96 -12.17 -3.12
CA GLY A 291 15.25 -11.38 -4.11
C GLY A 291 16.19 -11.05 -5.27
N SER A 292 16.31 -9.79 -5.64
CA SER A 292 17.33 -9.33 -6.61
C SER A 292 18.78 -9.58 -6.08
N ARG A 293 18.92 -9.79 -4.79
CA ARG A 293 20.12 -10.21 -4.06
C ARG A 293 19.70 -11.04 -2.85
N ASP A 294 20.69 -11.65 -2.20
CA ASP A 294 20.49 -12.30 -0.89
C ASP A 294 20.50 -11.21 0.20
N TRP A 295 19.34 -11.00 0.83
CA TRP A 295 19.13 -10.04 1.91
C TRP A 295 19.06 -10.70 3.29
N ARG A 296 19.11 -12.04 3.33
CA ARG A 296 18.98 -12.79 4.58
C ARG A 296 20.04 -12.37 5.59
N LEU A 297 19.64 -12.35 6.84
CA LEU A 297 20.56 -12.14 7.95
C LEU A 297 21.54 -13.30 8.05
N ALA A 298 22.82 -13.08 7.77
CA ALA A 298 23.78 -14.14 7.58
C ALA A 298 25.02 -14.01 8.48
N GLY A 299 25.33 -15.11 9.14
CA GLY A 299 26.53 -15.28 9.93
C GLY A 299 26.48 -14.68 11.35
N PRO A 300 27.35 -15.17 12.25
CA PRO A 300 27.28 -14.80 13.67
C PRO A 300 27.49 -13.31 13.95
N ALA A 301 28.35 -12.63 13.18
CA ALA A 301 28.62 -11.20 13.37
C ALA A 301 27.42 -10.31 13.00
N ALA A 302 26.71 -10.64 11.90
CA ALA A 302 25.51 -9.90 11.51
C ALA A 302 24.37 -10.14 12.52
N VAL A 303 24.17 -11.38 12.95
CA VAL A 303 23.19 -11.73 14.00
C VAL A 303 23.52 -10.99 15.31
N ALA A 304 24.79 -10.93 15.70
CA ALA A 304 25.20 -10.21 16.92
C ALA A 304 24.93 -8.69 16.80
N ALA A 305 25.26 -8.08 15.66
CA ALA A 305 24.95 -6.67 15.40
C ALA A 305 23.45 -6.41 15.44
N PHE A 306 22.64 -7.30 14.83
CA PHE A 306 21.18 -7.19 14.85
C PHE A 306 20.60 -7.33 16.26
N ARG A 307 21.05 -8.32 17.04
CA ARG A 307 20.69 -8.48 18.47
C ARG A 307 20.98 -7.24 19.28
N GLN A 308 22.14 -6.63 19.08
CA GLN A 308 22.53 -5.42 19.79
C GLN A 308 21.65 -4.23 19.38
N GLY A 309 21.46 -4.02 18.09
CA GLY A 309 20.58 -2.97 17.59
C GLY A 309 19.12 -3.15 18.06
N ALA A 310 18.60 -4.38 18.03
CA ALA A 310 17.25 -4.68 18.48
C ALA A 310 16.99 -4.29 19.94
N LYS A 311 18.00 -4.30 20.82
CA LYS A 311 17.86 -3.84 22.21
C LYS A 311 17.60 -2.34 22.33
N THR A 312 18.01 -1.55 21.34
CA THR A 312 17.82 -0.09 21.34
C THR A 312 16.40 0.34 20.96
N LEU A 313 15.64 -0.56 20.29
CA LEU A 313 14.27 -0.25 19.93
C LEU A 313 13.34 -0.30 21.17
N GLY A 314 12.43 0.65 21.25
CA GLY A 314 11.35 0.67 22.23
C GLY A 314 10.44 -0.57 22.15
N ARG A 315 9.59 -0.73 23.12
CA ARG A 315 8.50 -1.71 23.12
C ARG A 315 7.18 -0.99 22.99
N LEU A 316 6.28 -1.54 22.19
CA LEU A 316 4.89 -1.13 22.25
C LEU A 316 4.34 -1.68 23.58
N SER A 317 3.88 -0.80 24.48
CA SER A 317 3.14 -1.26 25.65
C SER A 317 1.85 -1.90 25.16
N SER A 318 1.60 -3.12 25.60
CA SER A 318 0.34 -3.84 25.47
C SER A 318 -0.81 -3.03 26.02
#